data_ea11a0dd2f170d05f8d33e277a49734a
#
_entry.id   ea11a0dd2f170d05f8d33e277a49734a
#
_cell.length_a   1.000
_cell.length_b   1.000
_cell.length_c   1.000
_cell.angle_alpha   90.00
_cell.angle_beta   90.00
_cell.angle_gamma   90.00
#
_symmetry.space_group_name_H-M   'P 1'
#
loop_
_entity.id
_entity.type
_entity.pdbx_description
1 polymer ?
#
loop_
_entity_poly.entity_id
_entity_poly.type
_entity_poly.pdbx_seq_one_letter_code
_entity_poly.pdbx_strand_id
1 'polypeptide(L)'
;MSFIAYTILTIYTVALLYITLYCLLQFQLLIYYKRYHWANGQQPLLKAKLQDDLPFVTIQLPIFNELYVVDRLIDNIAQFEYPKDKFEIHVLDDSTDETVEISRKKVEQYKALGFNIELYHRTDRKGYKAGALKEGMQFAKGEFIAIFDADFLPRKDFLLRTIPYFENDKVGVVQTRWEHINQDYSMLTKLQAMQLNVHFTVEQQGRRAGNCLLQFNGTAGVWRRETIDHAGGWEADTLTEDLDLSYRAQLKGWEILYLEKVGSPAELPSEMNGLKSQQFRWMKGGAENARKLLPTIWRSKLSFGQKLHASSHLLASGIFVFIFISGVFSVPLLFALSEIGIDTAYFTVFLVGLLSIIAVYYVANVQAELKKQPYLKLLFKFVVLFPVFLALSMGLSLHNTIAVLQGYRGKRSPFVRTPKFNIRHLRDSFKKQKYLASNISMVTIMEGFLAIYFLGGALYGIYLGTNPFILFHLLLSIGFGTICYYSISHLEYK
;
A
#
# COMPACT_ATOMS: atom_id res chain seq x y z
N MET A 1 17.15 20.23 35.47
CA MET A 1 16.33 20.55 34.28
C MET A 1 17.11 20.38 32.97
N SER A 2 18.34 20.87 32.82
CA SER A 2 19.13 20.73 31.58
C SER A 2 19.25 19.30 31.03
N PHE A 3 19.39 18.27 31.91
CA PHE A 3 19.45 16.86 31.47
C PHE A 3 18.19 16.42 30.76
N ILE A 4 16.99 16.78 31.27
CA ILE A 4 15.69 16.46 30.61
C ILE A 4 15.58 17.19 29.28
N ALA A 5 15.98 18.44 29.20
CA ALA A 5 15.95 19.23 27.98
C ALA A 5 16.84 18.63 26.88
N TYR A 6 18.09 18.25 27.22
CA TYR A 6 18.98 17.54 26.28
C TYR A 6 18.43 16.17 25.87
N THR A 7 17.77 15.44 26.76
CA THR A 7 17.13 14.16 26.44
C THR A 7 16.01 14.35 25.42
N ILE A 8 15.13 15.33 25.61
CA ILE A 8 14.06 15.69 24.68
C ILE A 8 14.63 16.05 23.31
N LEU A 9 15.64 16.94 23.28
CA LEU A 9 16.32 17.34 22.05
C LEU A 9 16.92 16.14 21.31
N THR A 10 17.59 15.23 22.02
CA THR A 10 18.21 14.05 21.45
C THR A 10 17.15 13.13 20.81
N ILE A 11 16.06 12.83 21.53
CA ILE A 11 14.98 11.98 21.02
C ILE A 11 14.38 12.59 19.75
N TYR A 12 14.10 13.90 19.78
CA TYR A 12 13.53 14.61 18.63
C TYR A 12 14.49 14.62 17.43
N THR A 13 15.78 14.90 17.66
CA THR A 13 16.81 14.90 16.61
C THR A 13 16.98 13.54 15.97
N VAL A 14 17.01 12.45 16.76
CA VAL A 14 17.10 11.07 16.26
C VAL A 14 15.88 10.73 15.40
N ALA A 15 14.69 11.16 15.82
CA ALA A 15 13.47 10.96 15.04
C ALA A 15 13.54 11.70 13.70
N LEU A 16 13.94 12.98 13.68
CA LEU A 16 14.13 13.74 12.45
C LEU A 16 15.21 13.15 11.55
N LEU A 17 16.31 12.65 12.12
CA LEU A 17 17.37 12.02 11.34
C LEU A 17 16.85 10.77 10.61
N TYR A 18 16.09 9.90 11.29
CA TYR A 18 15.48 8.74 10.64
C TYR A 18 14.54 9.15 9.50
N ILE A 19 13.64 10.12 9.75
CA ILE A 19 12.70 10.61 8.74
C ILE A 19 13.47 11.17 7.53
N THR A 20 14.50 11.98 7.77
CA THR A 20 15.32 12.57 6.71
C THR A 20 16.04 11.52 5.88
N LEU A 21 16.69 10.55 6.51
CA LEU A 21 17.36 9.44 5.82
C LEU A 21 16.37 8.66 4.94
N TYR A 22 15.18 8.36 5.46
CA TYR A 22 14.13 7.72 4.68
C TYR A 22 13.73 8.57 3.46
N CYS A 23 13.49 9.86 3.63
CA CYS A 23 13.13 10.78 2.54
C CYS A 23 14.23 10.87 1.46
N LEU A 24 15.51 10.87 1.87
CA LEU A 24 16.65 10.88 0.93
C LEU A 24 16.75 9.57 0.14
N LEU A 25 16.47 8.41 0.74
CA LEU A 25 16.42 7.13 0.02
C LEU A 25 15.24 7.09 -0.96
N GLN A 26 14.09 7.67 -0.61
CA GLN A 26 12.98 7.86 -1.55
C GLN A 26 13.36 8.80 -2.71
N PHE A 27 14.10 9.87 -2.43
CA PHE A 27 14.61 10.76 -3.47
C PHE A 27 15.62 10.07 -4.39
N GLN A 28 16.44 9.15 -3.88
CA GLN A 28 17.33 8.33 -4.70
C GLN A 28 16.52 7.44 -5.67
N LEU A 29 15.40 6.86 -5.23
CA LEU A 29 14.50 6.11 -6.14
C LEU A 29 13.89 7.03 -7.21
N LEU A 30 13.59 8.28 -6.89
CA LEU A 30 13.17 9.28 -7.88
C LEU A 30 14.26 9.53 -8.93
N ILE A 31 15.54 9.61 -8.54
CA ILE A 31 16.66 9.75 -9.48
C ILE A 31 16.71 8.54 -10.42
N TYR A 32 16.61 7.32 -9.89
CA TYR A 32 16.58 6.11 -10.71
C TYR A 32 15.38 6.08 -11.66
N TYR A 33 14.19 6.45 -11.18
CA TYR A 33 12.99 6.61 -11.99
C TYR A 33 13.19 7.56 -13.15
N LYS A 34 13.75 8.76 -12.90
CA LYS A 34 14.01 9.78 -13.92
C LYS A 34 15.01 9.33 -14.96
N ARG A 35 16.13 8.72 -14.54
CA ARG A 35 17.15 8.17 -15.43
C ARG A 35 16.57 7.08 -16.32
N TYR A 36 15.74 6.19 -15.79
CA TYR A 36 15.07 5.15 -16.55
C TYR A 36 14.16 5.73 -17.64
N HIS A 37 13.31 6.69 -17.30
CA HIS A 37 12.40 7.32 -18.25
C HIS A 37 13.13 8.14 -19.31
N TRP A 38 14.25 8.75 -18.99
CA TRP A 38 15.08 9.45 -19.95
C TRP A 38 15.73 8.48 -20.95
N ALA A 39 16.25 7.35 -20.46
CA ALA A 39 16.94 6.35 -21.30
C ALA A 39 15.98 5.46 -22.09
N ASN A 40 14.80 5.09 -21.52
CA ASN A 40 13.92 4.02 -22.03
C ASN A 40 12.47 4.47 -22.25
N GLY A 41 12.19 5.76 -22.21
CA GLY A 41 10.81 6.30 -22.13
C GLY A 41 9.85 5.94 -23.27
N GLN A 42 10.33 5.30 -24.36
CA GLN A 42 9.53 4.94 -25.53
C GLN A 42 9.55 3.44 -25.86
N GLN A 43 10.08 2.59 -25.00
CA GLN A 43 10.03 1.14 -25.30
C GLN A 43 8.58 0.67 -25.40
N PRO A 44 8.21 0.00 -26.51
CA PRO A 44 6.86 -0.54 -26.65
C PRO A 44 6.62 -1.63 -25.60
N LEU A 45 5.35 -1.73 -25.15
CA LEU A 45 4.95 -2.86 -24.35
C LEU A 45 4.86 -4.11 -25.20
N LEU A 46 5.35 -5.23 -24.69
CA LEU A 46 5.10 -6.53 -25.31
C LEU A 46 3.59 -6.83 -25.25
N LYS A 47 3.08 -7.48 -26.26
CA LYS A 47 1.72 -8.02 -26.31
C LYS A 47 1.72 -9.26 -27.21
N ALA A 48 1.35 -10.40 -26.64
CA ALA A 48 1.14 -11.64 -27.39
C ALA A 48 -0.05 -11.50 -28.32
N LYS A 49 -0.05 -12.26 -29.39
CA LYS A 49 -1.19 -12.40 -30.32
C LYS A 49 -1.99 -13.65 -29.95
N LEU A 50 -3.28 -13.64 -30.26
CA LEU A 50 -4.14 -14.81 -29.99
C LEU A 50 -3.74 -16.06 -30.80
N GLN A 51 -3.00 -15.88 -31.89
CA GLN A 51 -2.49 -16.98 -32.72
C GLN A 51 -1.16 -17.58 -32.19
N ASP A 52 -0.52 -16.94 -31.20
CA ASP A 52 0.71 -17.45 -30.61
C ASP A 52 0.41 -18.72 -29.80
N ASP A 53 1.41 -19.57 -29.57
CA ASP A 53 1.28 -20.71 -28.64
C ASP A 53 1.30 -20.18 -27.20
N LEU A 54 0.09 -19.93 -26.69
CA LEU A 54 -0.11 -19.34 -25.37
C LEU A 54 -0.08 -20.39 -24.29
N PRO A 55 0.64 -20.16 -23.17
CA PRO A 55 0.69 -21.08 -22.05
C PRO A 55 -0.62 -21.13 -21.27
N PHE A 56 -0.82 -22.19 -20.51
CA PHE A 56 -1.99 -22.33 -19.64
C PHE A 56 -1.84 -21.53 -18.35
N VAL A 57 -2.86 -20.76 -17.99
CA VAL A 57 -2.87 -19.83 -16.85
C VAL A 57 -3.96 -20.24 -15.85
N THR A 58 -3.64 -20.33 -14.56
CA THR A 58 -4.64 -20.38 -13.48
C THR A 58 -4.86 -18.98 -12.91
N ILE A 59 -6.11 -18.54 -12.87
CA ILE A 59 -6.51 -17.26 -12.28
C ILE A 59 -7.10 -17.55 -10.90
N GLN A 60 -6.44 -17.08 -9.84
CA GLN A 60 -6.90 -17.23 -8.45
C GLN A 60 -7.57 -15.94 -7.95
N LEU A 61 -8.82 -16.08 -7.48
CA LEU A 61 -9.66 -15.03 -6.94
C LEU A 61 -9.93 -15.30 -5.45
N PRO A 62 -9.07 -14.84 -4.53
CA PRO A 62 -9.29 -15.00 -3.10
C PRO A 62 -10.42 -14.08 -2.62
N ILE A 63 -11.50 -14.66 -2.09
CA ILE A 63 -12.73 -13.97 -1.69
C ILE A 63 -12.99 -14.19 -0.19
N PHE A 64 -13.41 -13.13 0.51
CA PHE A 64 -13.93 -13.24 1.87
C PHE A 64 -14.93 -12.11 2.17
N ASN A 65 -16.22 -12.45 2.25
CA ASN A 65 -17.31 -11.52 2.55
C ASN A 65 -17.33 -10.29 1.62
N GLU A 66 -17.27 -10.48 0.32
CA GLU A 66 -17.16 -9.45 -0.72
C GLU A 66 -18.47 -9.21 -1.48
N LEU A 67 -19.57 -9.12 -0.70
CA LEU A 67 -20.96 -9.07 -1.16
C LEU A 67 -21.21 -8.12 -2.35
N TYR A 68 -20.57 -6.94 -2.34
CA TYR A 68 -20.86 -5.86 -3.30
C TYR A 68 -19.98 -5.90 -4.56
N VAL A 69 -18.93 -6.73 -4.57
CA VAL A 69 -17.90 -6.65 -5.62
C VAL A 69 -17.57 -7.99 -6.29
N VAL A 70 -17.91 -9.13 -5.65
CA VAL A 70 -17.57 -10.46 -6.17
C VAL A 70 -18.20 -10.73 -7.55
N ASP A 71 -19.46 -10.32 -7.73
CA ASP A 71 -20.19 -10.49 -8.97
C ASP A 71 -19.46 -9.83 -10.16
N ARG A 72 -19.12 -8.53 -9.99
CA ARG A 72 -18.41 -7.76 -11.02
C ARG A 72 -16.99 -8.25 -11.29
N LEU A 73 -16.30 -8.82 -10.27
CA LEU A 73 -14.97 -9.40 -10.47
C LEU A 73 -15.05 -10.58 -11.43
N ILE A 74 -15.92 -11.56 -11.13
CA ILE A 74 -16.06 -12.77 -11.97
C ILE A 74 -16.46 -12.38 -13.38
N ASP A 75 -17.42 -11.44 -13.56
CA ASP A 75 -17.83 -10.91 -14.86
C ASP A 75 -16.67 -10.24 -15.62
N ASN A 76 -15.80 -9.51 -14.92
CA ASN A 76 -14.65 -8.86 -15.54
C ASN A 76 -13.59 -9.87 -16.00
N ILE A 77 -13.26 -10.87 -15.16
CA ILE A 77 -12.28 -11.91 -15.49
C ILE A 77 -12.76 -12.78 -16.66
N ALA A 78 -14.03 -13.10 -16.72
CA ALA A 78 -14.63 -13.86 -17.83
C ALA A 78 -14.55 -13.10 -19.18
N GLN A 79 -14.26 -11.81 -19.18
CA GLN A 79 -14.07 -11.00 -20.40
C GLN A 79 -12.61 -10.99 -20.91
N PHE A 80 -11.70 -11.75 -20.33
CA PHE A 80 -10.31 -11.75 -20.79
C PHE A 80 -10.19 -12.22 -22.25
N GLU A 81 -9.45 -11.44 -23.02
CA GLU A 81 -9.04 -11.75 -24.40
C GLU A 81 -7.93 -12.79 -24.37
N TYR A 82 -8.25 -14.02 -23.98
CA TYR A 82 -7.35 -15.17 -23.94
C TYR A 82 -8.14 -16.41 -24.29
N PRO A 83 -7.58 -17.42 -24.99
CA PRO A 83 -8.34 -18.62 -25.36
C PRO A 83 -8.92 -19.32 -24.12
N LYS A 84 -10.23 -19.65 -24.16
CA LYS A 84 -10.93 -20.22 -22.99
C LYS A 84 -10.37 -21.56 -22.56
N ASP A 85 -9.79 -22.32 -23.48
CA ASP A 85 -9.10 -23.59 -23.24
C ASP A 85 -7.67 -23.44 -22.72
N LYS A 86 -7.15 -22.19 -22.64
CA LYS A 86 -5.79 -21.87 -22.15
C LYS A 86 -5.80 -21.19 -20.77
N PHE A 87 -6.95 -21.10 -20.10
CA PHE A 87 -6.99 -20.65 -18.70
C PHE A 87 -8.11 -21.29 -17.90
N GLU A 88 -7.94 -21.31 -16.60
CA GLU A 88 -8.96 -21.68 -15.63
C GLU A 88 -9.11 -20.61 -14.55
N ILE A 89 -10.28 -20.54 -13.93
CA ILE A 89 -10.61 -19.56 -12.87
C ILE A 89 -10.92 -20.31 -11.59
N HIS A 90 -10.17 -20.04 -10.54
CA HIS A 90 -10.39 -20.56 -9.20
C HIS A 90 -10.97 -19.47 -8.30
N VAL A 91 -12.23 -19.57 -7.95
CA VAL A 91 -12.87 -18.72 -6.93
C VAL A 91 -12.58 -19.36 -5.57
N LEU A 92 -11.61 -18.78 -4.85
CA LEU A 92 -11.14 -19.29 -3.54
C LEU A 92 -11.92 -18.56 -2.43
N ASP A 93 -13.04 -19.11 -2.02
CA ASP A 93 -14.03 -18.43 -1.18
C ASP A 93 -13.97 -18.89 0.28
N ASP A 94 -13.60 -17.97 1.17
CA ASP A 94 -13.59 -18.15 2.63
C ASP A 94 -14.80 -17.47 3.30
N SER A 95 -15.80 -17.03 2.52
CA SER A 95 -16.91 -16.20 3.02
C SER A 95 -17.84 -16.96 3.96
N THR A 96 -18.46 -16.20 4.86
CA THR A 96 -19.41 -16.67 5.87
C THR A 96 -20.78 -16.00 5.75
N ASP A 97 -20.98 -15.22 4.70
CA ASP A 97 -22.22 -14.49 4.42
C ASP A 97 -22.78 -14.84 3.03
N GLU A 98 -23.70 -14.02 2.53
CA GLU A 98 -24.38 -14.22 1.25
C GLU A 98 -23.43 -14.24 0.03
N THR A 99 -22.17 -13.82 0.20
CA THR A 99 -21.13 -13.86 -0.86
C THR A 99 -20.96 -15.25 -1.44
N VAL A 100 -21.02 -16.31 -0.59
CA VAL A 100 -20.89 -17.72 -1.01
C VAL A 100 -21.93 -18.07 -2.08
N GLU A 101 -23.19 -17.69 -1.84
CA GLU A 101 -24.28 -18.00 -2.76
C GLU A 101 -24.17 -17.23 -4.08
N ILE A 102 -23.73 -15.96 -4.02
CA ILE A 102 -23.47 -15.15 -5.21
C ILE A 102 -22.33 -15.76 -6.02
N SER A 103 -21.24 -16.12 -5.37
CA SER A 103 -20.09 -16.80 -6.00
C SER A 103 -20.52 -18.09 -6.68
N ARG A 104 -21.31 -18.92 -6.00
CA ARG A 104 -21.80 -20.20 -6.54
C ARG A 104 -22.63 -20.02 -7.80
N LYS A 105 -23.61 -19.12 -7.74
CA LYS A 105 -24.49 -18.82 -8.92
C LYS A 105 -23.67 -18.31 -10.11
N LYS A 106 -22.68 -17.46 -9.87
CA LYS A 106 -21.82 -16.94 -10.95
C LYS A 106 -20.94 -18.05 -11.55
N VAL A 107 -20.37 -18.91 -10.72
CA VAL A 107 -19.57 -20.05 -11.18
C VAL A 107 -20.42 -21.00 -12.03
N GLU A 108 -21.64 -21.35 -11.60
CA GLU A 108 -22.56 -22.18 -12.36
C GLU A 108 -22.94 -21.54 -13.71
N GLN A 109 -23.23 -20.23 -13.70
CA GLN A 109 -23.53 -19.47 -14.92
C GLN A 109 -22.39 -19.55 -15.92
N TYR A 110 -21.14 -19.30 -15.50
CA TYR A 110 -19.98 -19.33 -16.40
C TYR A 110 -19.57 -20.72 -16.83
N LYS A 111 -19.77 -21.74 -15.98
CA LYS A 111 -19.63 -23.16 -16.39
C LYS A 111 -20.58 -23.51 -17.53
N ALA A 112 -21.85 -23.08 -17.43
CA ALA A 112 -22.83 -23.30 -18.49
C ALA A 112 -22.46 -22.58 -19.80
N LEU A 113 -21.67 -21.50 -19.74
CA LEU A 113 -21.12 -20.79 -20.90
C LEU A 113 -19.78 -21.37 -21.40
N GLY A 114 -19.36 -22.52 -20.90
CA GLY A 114 -18.16 -23.24 -21.31
C GLY A 114 -16.85 -22.69 -20.78
N PHE A 115 -16.85 -21.96 -19.66
CA PHE A 115 -15.64 -21.56 -18.98
C PHE A 115 -15.14 -22.66 -18.03
N ASN A 116 -13.82 -22.83 -17.94
CA ASN A 116 -13.18 -23.63 -16.92
C ASN A 116 -13.09 -22.81 -15.63
N ILE A 117 -14.13 -22.87 -14.80
CA ILE A 117 -14.24 -22.11 -13.55
C ILE A 117 -14.72 -23.00 -12.42
N GLU A 118 -14.07 -22.92 -11.25
CA GLU A 118 -14.40 -23.71 -10.06
C GLU A 118 -14.50 -22.83 -8.80
N LEU A 119 -15.45 -23.20 -7.92
CA LEU A 119 -15.60 -22.62 -6.58
C LEU A 119 -14.97 -23.55 -5.55
N TYR A 120 -13.93 -23.08 -4.86
CA TYR A 120 -13.31 -23.75 -3.73
C TYR A 120 -13.69 -23.00 -2.45
N HIS A 121 -14.69 -23.52 -1.73
CA HIS A 121 -15.15 -22.90 -0.49
C HIS A 121 -14.51 -23.58 0.72
N ARG A 122 -13.91 -22.77 1.62
CA ARG A 122 -13.32 -23.22 2.88
C ARG A 122 -14.12 -22.70 4.06
N THR A 123 -14.28 -23.54 5.07
CA THR A 123 -15.01 -23.17 6.31
C THR A 123 -14.08 -22.77 7.46
N ASP A 124 -12.83 -23.22 7.46
CA ASP A 124 -11.88 -23.00 8.55
C ASP A 124 -11.06 -21.70 8.43
N ARG A 125 -11.02 -21.09 7.25
CA ARG A 125 -10.27 -19.84 6.91
C ARG A 125 -8.84 -19.81 7.47
N LYS A 126 -8.21 -20.99 7.67
CA LYS A 126 -6.86 -21.09 8.22
C LYS A 126 -5.83 -20.41 7.29
N GLY A 127 -5.03 -19.49 7.86
CA GLY A 127 -4.02 -18.74 7.09
C GLY A 127 -4.59 -17.64 6.21
N TYR A 128 -5.90 -17.35 6.30
CA TYR A 128 -6.57 -16.27 5.56
C TYR A 128 -6.29 -16.34 4.05
N LYS A 129 -5.99 -15.22 3.40
CA LYS A 129 -5.66 -15.15 1.96
C LYS A 129 -4.47 -16.04 1.59
N ALA A 130 -3.38 -16.00 2.35
CA ALA A 130 -2.22 -16.87 2.11
C ALA A 130 -2.60 -18.35 2.16
N GLY A 131 -3.47 -18.75 3.11
CA GLY A 131 -4.00 -20.12 3.20
C GLY A 131 -4.86 -20.48 2.01
N ALA A 132 -5.74 -19.58 1.53
CA ALA A 132 -6.57 -19.81 0.35
C ALA A 132 -5.72 -19.98 -0.92
N LEU A 133 -4.74 -19.08 -1.13
CA LEU A 133 -3.81 -19.19 -2.27
C LEU A 133 -2.99 -20.49 -2.21
N LYS A 134 -2.48 -20.84 -1.02
CA LYS A 134 -1.71 -22.09 -0.83
C LYS A 134 -2.53 -23.34 -1.17
N GLU A 135 -3.77 -23.39 -0.71
CA GLU A 135 -4.67 -24.51 -1.00
C GLU A 135 -5.05 -24.53 -2.48
N GLY A 136 -5.37 -23.37 -3.05
CA GLY A 136 -5.65 -23.23 -4.49
C GLY A 136 -4.52 -23.70 -5.40
N MET A 137 -3.26 -23.66 -4.94
CA MET A 137 -2.11 -24.19 -5.70
C MET A 137 -2.19 -25.72 -5.92
N GLN A 138 -2.88 -26.45 -5.04
CA GLN A 138 -3.03 -27.92 -5.19
C GLN A 138 -3.91 -28.29 -6.39
N PHE A 139 -4.85 -27.42 -6.76
CA PHE A 139 -5.77 -27.62 -7.87
C PHE A 139 -5.32 -26.91 -9.15
N ALA A 140 -4.39 -25.96 -9.04
CA ALA A 140 -3.92 -25.14 -10.15
C ALA A 140 -3.18 -26.01 -11.20
N LYS A 141 -3.58 -25.89 -12.47
CA LYS A 141 -2.95 -26.58 -13.61
C LYS A 141 -2.01 -25.66 -14.39
N GLY A 142 -2.15 -24.33 -14.19
CA GLY A 142 -1.41 -23.32 -14.91
C GLY A 142 0.08 -23.33 -14.62
N GLU A 143 0.88 -23.14 -15.66
CA GLU A 143 2.30 -22.79 -15.55
C GLU A 143 2.45 -21.41 -14.88
N PHE A 144 1.47 -20.55 -15.11
CA PHE A 144 1.40 -19.20 -14.55
C PHE A 144 0.15 -19.04 -13.69
N ILE A 145 0.31 -18.31 -12.58
CA ILE A 145 -0.73 -18.02 -11.59
C ILE A 145 -1.01 -16.53 -11.58
N ALA A 146 -2.16 -16.11 -12.10
CA ALA A 146 -2.63 -14.73 -12.02
C ALA A 146 -3.50 -14.55 -10.77
N ILE A 147 -3.33 -13.44 -10.03
CA ILE A 147 -4.05 -13.21 -8.77
C ILE A 147 -4.78 -11.88 -8.83
N PHE A 148 -6.09 -11.88 -8.49
CA PHE A 148 -6.89 -10.66 -8.39
C PHE A 148 -7.74 -10.66 -7.13
N ASP A 149 -7.61 -9.60 -6.34
CA ASP A 149 -8.50 -9.31 -5.23
C ASP A 149 -9.89 -8.87 -5.74
N ALA A 150 -10.91 -9.00 -4.91
CA ALA A 150 -12.32 -8.84 -5.27
C ALA A 150 -12.68 -7.46 -5.84
N ASP A 151 -11.93 -6.43 -5.53
CA ASP A 151 -12.18 -5.04 -5.95
C ASP A 151 -11.47 -4.64 -7.25
N PHE A 152 -10.68 -5.53 -7.86
CA PHE A 152 -9.94 -5.26 -9.08
C PHE A 152 -10.78 -5.47 -10.35
N LEU A 153 -10.52 -4.62 -11.34
CA LEU A 153 -11.10 -4.71 -12.68
C LEU A 153 -9.98 -4.63 -13.72
N PRO A 154 -9.18 -5.70 -13.87
CA PRO A 154 -8.10 -5.69 -14.85
C PRO A 154 -8.63 -5.53 -16.28
N ARG A 155 -7.75 -5.08 -17.17
CA ARG A 155 -8.03 -4.93 -18.61
C ARG A 155 -8.30 -6.29 -19.24
N LYS A 156 -9.13 -6.32 -20.28
CA LYS A 156 -9.43 -7.56 -21.02
C LYS A 156 -8.18 -8.22 -21.62
N ASP A 157 -7.20 -7.42 -22.05
CA ASP A 157 -5.93 -7.87 -22.64
C ASP A 157 -4.81 -8.07 -21.60
N PHE A 158 -5.15 -8.21 -20.30
CA PHE A 158 -4.18 -8.31 -19.21
C PHE A 158 -3.19 -9.45 -19.39
N LEU A 159 -3.67 -10.67 -19.63
CA LEU A 159 -2.81 -11.84 -19.82
C LEU A 159 -1.92 -11.70 -21.07
N LEU A 160 -2.48 -11.21 -22.18
CA LEU A 160 -1.72 -10.97 -23.41
C LEU A 160 -0.60 -9.94 -23.22
N ARG A 161 -0.70 -9.04 -22.22
CA ARG A 161 0.31 -8.03 -21.90
C ARG A 161 1.30 -8.44 -20.81
N THR A 162 1.02 -9.49 -20.09
CA THR A 162 1.88 -9.92 -18.97
C THR A 162 2.66 -11.19 -19.29
N ILE A 163 2.04 -12.16 -19.95
CA ILE A 163 2.63 -13.45 -20.27
C ILE A 163 3.93 -13.36 -21.11
N PRO A 164 4.06 -12.50 -22.14
CA PRO A 164 5.26 -12.44 -22.97
C PRO A 164 6.56 -12.12 -22.21
N TYR A 165 6.46 -11.51 -21.05
CA TYR A 165 7.65 -11.19 -20.25
C TYR A 165 8.28 -12.40 -19.57
N PHE A 166 7.58 -13.53 -19.53
CA PHE A 166 8.08 -14.80 -18.99
C PHE A 166 8.90 -15.61 -19.98
N GLU A 167 9.11 -15.14 -21.23
CA GLU A 167 10.10 -15.70 -22.15
C GLU A 167 11.52 -15.64 -21.54
N ASN A 168 11.77 -14.71 -20.64
CA ASN A 168 12.97 -14.73 -19.81
C ASN A 168 12.73 -15.66 -18.61
N ASP A 169 13.44 -16.78 -18.58
CA ASP A 169 13.32 -17.82 -17.54
C ASP A 169 13.64 -17.32 -16.11
N LYS A 170 14.36 -16.21 -15.98
CA LYS A 170 14.64 -15.61 -14.67
C LYS A 170 13.44 -14.83 -14.11
N VAL A 171 12.47 -14.46 -14.96
CA VAL A 171 11.29 -13.71 -14.54
C VAL A 171 10.35 -14.65 -13.82
N GLY A 172 10.25 -14.45 -12.51
CA GLY A 172 9.35 -15.20 -11.65
C GLY A 172 8.02 -14.51 -11.43
N VAL A 173 7.97 -13.17 -11.58
CA VAL A 173 6.77 -12.36 -11.30
C VAL A 173 6.67 -11.19 -12.27
N VAL A 174 5.46 -10.93 -12.74
CA VAL A 174 5.10 -9.69 -13.46
C VAL A 174 4.02 -8.97 -12.67
N GLN A 175 4.35 -7.79 -12.14
CA GLN A 175 3.44 -6.91 -11.41
C GLN A 175 2.98 -5.76 -12.30
N THR A 176 1.68 -5.45 -12.31
CA THR A 176 1.13 -4.29 -13.02
C THR A 176 0.84 -3.12 -12.07
N ARG A 177 0.60 -1.93 -12.63
CA ARG A 177 0.28 -0.72 -11.87
C ARG A 177 -1.16 -0.77 -11.36
N TRP A 178 -1.38 -0.43 -10.09
CA TRP A 178 -2.73 -0.16 -9.62
C TRP A 178 -3.20 1.22 -10.08
N GLU A 179 -4.44 1.26 -10.53
CA GLU A 179 -5.20 2.48 -10.81
C GLU A 179 -6.41 2.53 -9.87
N HIS A 180 -7.08 3.67 -9.80
CA HIS A 180 -8.11 3.89 -8.79
C HIS A 180 -9.44 4.25 -9.44
N ILE A 181 -10.46 3.39 -9.26
CA ILE A 181 -11.79 3.56 -9.86
C ILE A 181 -12.50 4.77 -9.27
N ASN A 182 -12.38 4.96 -7.95
CA ASN A 182 -13.12 5.94 -7.16
C ASN A 182 -12.22 7.05 -6.59
N GLN A 183 -11.08 7.37 -7.25
CA GLN A 183 -10.13 8.35 -6.72
C GLN A 183 -10.75 9.73 -6.45
N ASP A 184 -11.74 10.16 -7.24
CA ASP A 184 -12.37 11.48 -7.14
C ASP A 184 -13.62 11.49 -6.24
N TYR A 185 -13.98 10.34 -5.65
CA TYR A 185 -15.19 10.19 -4.84
C TYR A 185 -15.23 11.10 -3.59
N SER A 186 -14.13 11.19 -2.86
CA SER A 186 -14.05 12.00 -1.65
C SER A 186 -12.64 12.57 -1.45
N MET A 187 -12.48 13.48 -0.46
CA MET A 187 -11.15 13.93 -0.04
C MET A 187 -10.28 12.74 0.40
N LEU A 188 -10.86 11.81 1.16
CA LEU A 188 -10.17 10.62 1.64
C LEU A 188 -9.61 9.76 0.50
N THR A 189 -10.38 9.52 -0.56
CA THR A 189 -9.91 8.74 -1.72
C THR A 189 -8.88 9.49 -2.55
N LYS A 190 -8.99 10.83 -2.68
CA LYS A 190 -7.98 11.65 -3.37
C LYS A 190 -6.62 11.59 -2.69
N LEU A 191 -6.59 11.62 -1.36
CA LEU A 191 -5.34 11.56 -0.58
C LEU A 191 -4.71 10.16 -0.64
N GLN A 192 -5.51 9.10 -0.61
CA GLN A 192 -5.03 7.73 -0.82
C GLN A 192 -4.44 7.54 -2.23
N ALA A 193 -5.13 8.03 -3.26
CA ALA A 193 -4.63 7.99 -4.63
C ALA A 193 -3.28 8.73 -4.75
N MET A 194 -3.13 9.90 -4.10
CA MET A 194 -1.88 10.67 -4.07
C MET A 194 -0.73 9.85 -3.49
N GLN A 195 -0.95 9.09 -2.41
CA GLN A 195 0.05 8.21 -1.79
C GLN A 195 0.40 7.03 -2.70
N LEU A 196 -0.62 6.32 -3.20
CA LEU A 196 -0.42 5.13 -4.03
C LEU A 196 0.21 5.45 -5.39
N ASN A 197 -0.06 6.64 -5.94
CA ASN A 197 0.63 7.10 -7.15
C ASN A 197 2.15 7.20 -6.94
N VAL A 198 2.62 7.60 -5.75
CA VAL A 198 4.07 7.58 -5.45
C VAL A 198 4.60 6.15 -5.46
N HIS A 199 3.92 5.24 -4.80
CA HIS A 199 4.32 3.84 -4.74
C HIS A 199 4.40 3.20 -6.14
N PHE A 200 3.32 3.34 -6.95
CA PHE A 200 3.22 2.72 -8.27
C PHE A 200 3.93 3.51 -9.40
N THR A 201 4.41 4.70 -9.16
CA THR A 201 5.20 5.47 -10.15
C THR A 201 6.67 5.46 -9.74
N VAL A 202 7.01 6.20 -8.69
CA VAL A 202 8.40 6.44 -8.32
C VAL A 202 9.03 5.23 -7.63
N GLU A 203 8.35 4.62 -6.64
CA GLU A 203 8.99 3.56 -5.85
C GLU A 203 9.19 2.27 -6.63
N GLN A 204 8.12 1.69 -7.19
CA GLN A 204 8.22 0.41 -7.92
C GLN A 204 9.13 0.53 -9.15
N GLN A 205 8.93 1.55 -9.99
CA GLN A 205 9.76 1.74 -11.17
C GLN A 205 11.19 2.18 -10.82
N GLY A 206 11.36 3.01 -9.78
CA GLY A 206 12.67 3.41 -9.28
C GLY A 206 13.45 2.23 -8.71
N ARG A 207 12.82 1.33 -7.95
CA ARG A 207 13.45 0.09 -7.47
C ARG A 207 13.88 -0.80 -8.62
N ARG A 208 13.01 -1.00 -9.62
CA ARG A 208 13.34 -1.75 -10.83
C ARG A 208 14.56 -1.15 -11.52
N ALA A 209 14.56 0.16 -11.76
CA ALA A 209 15.63 0.88 -12.45
C ALA A 209 16.94 0.89 -11.66
N GLY A 210 16.89 0.90 -10.33
CA GLY A 210 18.03 0.83 -9.42
C GLY A 210 18.50 -0.58 -9.11
N ASN A 211 17.95 -1.62 -9.75
CA ASN A 211 18.24 -3.02 -9.45
C ASN A 211 18.07 -3.35 -7.95
N CYS A 212 17.04 -2.74 -7.32
CA CYS A 212 16.66 -3.00 -5.94
C CYS A 212 15.58 -4.08 -5.89
N LEU A 213 15.39 -4.73 -4.73
CA LEU A 213 14.34 -5.70 -4.54
C LEU A 213 12.96 -5.02 -4.66
N LEU A 214 12.06 -5.67 -5.42
CA LEU A 214 10.69 -5.24 -5.63
C LEU A 214 9.71 -6.02 -4.74
N GLN A 215 8.46 -5.59 -4.77
CA GLN A 215 7.34 -6.25 -4.12
C GLN A 215 6.26 -6.56 -5.16
N PHE A 216 5.74 -7.78 -5.12
CA PHE A 216 4.40 -8.07 -5.59
C PHE A 216 3.40 -7.52 -4.58
N ASN A 217 2.40 -6.78 -5.03
CA ASN A 217 1.48 -6.06 -4.14
C ASN A 217 0.21 -6.88 -3.81
N GLY A 218 0.32 -8.19 -3.75
CA GLY A 218 -0.74 -9.11 -3.37
C GLY A 218 -1.75 -9.43 -4.48
N THR A 219 -1.81 -8.63 -5.54
CA THR A 219 -2.83 -8.72 -6.59
C THR A 219 -2.40 -8.02 -7.87
N ALA A 220 -3.18 -8.19 -8.94
CA ALA A 220 -2.95 -7.57 -10.25
C ALA A 220 -1.54 -7.87 -10.81
N GLY A 221 -1.18 -9.13 -10.78
CA GLY A 221 0.06 -9.63 -11.38
C GLY A 221 0.02 -11.12 -11.60
N VAL A 222 1.08 -11.63 -12.20
CA VAL A 222 1.24 -13.02 -12.59
C VAL A 222 2.52 -13.57 -12.00
N TRP A 223 2.46 -14.75 -11.43
CA TRP A 223 3.59 -15.54 -10.94
C TRP A 223 3.87 -16.70 -11.87
N ARG A 224 5.14 -17.01 -12.11
CA ARG A 224 5.52 -18.34 -12.57
C ARG A 224 5.32 -19.33 -11.41
N ARG A 225 4.60 -20.42 -11.62
CA ARG A 225 4.31 -21.44 -10.59
C ARG A 225 5.59 -21.95 -9.91
N GLU A 226 6.60 -22.29 -10.72
CA GLU A 226 7.90 -22.73 -10.24
C GLU A 226 8.54 -21.74 -9.26
N THR A 227 8.37 -20.43 -9.46
CA THR A 227 8.87 -19.40 -8.54
C THR A 227 8.22 -19.51 -7.17
N ILE A 228 6.90 -19.71 -7.12
CA ILE A 228 6.16 -19.88 -5.86
C ILE A 228 6.69 -21.11 -5.13
N ASP A 229 6.79 -22.25 -5.83
CA ASP A 229 7.24 -23.53 -5.26
C ASP A 229 8.70 -23.45 -4.80
N HIS A 230 9.60 -22.91 -5.65
CA HIS A 230 11.01 -22.73 -5.32
C HIS A 230 11.21 -21.78 -4.14
N ALA A 231 10.39 -20.73 -4.01
CA ALA A 231 10.46 -19.80 -2.88
C ALA A 231 9.91 -20.41 -1.57
N GLY A 232 9.31 -21.62 -1.59
CA GLY A 232 8.76 -22.30 -0.42
C GLY A 232 7.26 -22.11 -0.23
N GLY A 233 6.55 -21.57 -1.25
CA GLY A 233 5.11 -21.40 -1.25
C GLY A 233 4.61 -20.21 -0.41
N TRP A 234 3.30 -20.07 -0.35
CA TRP A 234 2.62 -19.06 0.46
C TRP A 234 2.72 -19.40 1.94
N GLU A 235 3.14 -18.44 2.75
CA GLU A 235 3.22 -18.53 4.22
C GLU A 235 2.29 -17.50 4.87
N ALA A 236 1.62 -17.90 5.97
CA ALA A 236 0.63 -17.08 6.67
C ALA A 236 1.13 -16.53 8.02
N ASP A 237 2.43 -16.45 8.18
CA ASP A 237 3.09 -16.01 9.42
C ASP A 237 3.27 -14.49 9.51
N THR A 238 2.98 -13.77 8.41
CA THR A 238 2.93 -12.30 8.33
C THR A 238 1.60 -11.84 7.73
N LEU A 239 1.19 -10.60 8.00
CA LEU A 239 -0.04 -10.01 7.43
C LEU A 239 0.14 -9.50 5.98
N THR A 240 1.34 -9.60 5.42
CA THR A 240 1.68 -9.26 4.03
C THR A 240 2.48 -10.41 3.43
N GLU A 241 1.78 -11.50 3.14
CA GLU A 241 2.31 -12.74 2.55
C GLU A 241 2.97 -12.50 1.19
N ASP A 242 2.48 -11.51 0.48
CA ASP A 242 2.96 -11.05 -0.82
C ASP A 242 4.37 -10.46 -0.74
N LEU A 243 4.61 -9.59 0.24
CA LEU A 243 5.93 -9.01 0.50
C LEU A 243 6.93 -10.09 0.92
N ASP A 244 6.51 -11.01 1.80
CA ASP A 244 7.31 -12.15 2.24
C ASP A 244 7.77 -13.04 1.07
N LEU A 245 6.80 -13.52 0.27
CA LEU A 245 7.10 -14.39 -0.86
C LEU A 245 7.94 -13.67 -1.93
N SER A 246 7.67 -12.38 -2.17
CA SER A 246 8.44 -11.54 -3.10
C SER A 246 9.93 -11.50 -2.75
N TYR A 247 10.24 -11.30 -1.48
CA TYR A 247 11.62 -11.25 -1.01
C TYR A 247 12.28 -12.62 -1.02
N ARG A 248 11.57 -13.67 -0.57
CA ARG A 248 12.09 -15.05 -0.62
C ARG A 248 12.41 -15.51 -2.05
N ALA A 249 11.56 -15.16 -3.01
CA ALA A 249 11.79 -15.47 -4.43
C ALA A 249 13.06 -14.77 -4.96
N GLN A 250 13.19 -13.47 -4.72
CA GLN A 250 14.34 -12.70 -5.21
C GLN A 250 15.65 -13.10 -4.53
N LEU A 251 15.62 -13.48 -3.26
CA LEU A 251 16.80 -14.02 -2.55
C LEU A 251 17.26 -15.38 -3.13
N LYS A 252 16.39 -16.07 -3.86
CA LYS A 252 16.71 -17.30 -4.62
C LYS A 252 17.06 -17.05 -6.09
N GLY A 253 17.15 -15.77 -6.50
CA GLY A 253 17.61 -15.37 -7.82
C GLY A 253 16.52 -15.11 -8.87
N TRP A 254 15.23 -15.18 -8.47
CA TRP A 254 14.12 -14.80 -9.35
C TRP A 254 14.03 -13.29 -9.51
N GLU A 255 13.55 -12.84 -10.67
CA GLU A 255 13.33 -11.44 -10.98
C GLU A 255 11.83 -11.09 -10.90
N ILE A 256 11.51 -9.91 -10.35
CA ILE A 256 10.19 -9.30 -10.42
C ILE A 256 10.23 -8.18 -11.45
N LEU A 257 9.36 -8.24 -12.46
CA LEU A 257 9.17 -7.17 -13.42
C LEU A 257 7.96 -6.33 -13.04
N TYR A 258 8.13 -5.01 -13.09
CA TYR A 258 7.06 -4.06 -12.91
C TYR A 258 6.66 -3.40 -14.23
N LEU A 259 5.38 -3.42 -14.59
CA LEU A 259 4.82 -2.86 -15.81
C LEU A 259 4.00 -1.60 -15.49
N GLU A 260 4.66 -0.45 -15.39
CA GLU A 260 4.04 0.83 -15.07
C GLU A 260 2.91 1.24 -16.05
N LYS A 261 3.03 0.86 -17.33
CA LYS A 261 2.09 1.23 -18.40
C LYS A 261 0.87 0.30 -18.51
N VAL A 262 0.82 -0.78 -17.74
CA VAL A 262 -0.33 -1.71 -17.69
C VAL A 262 -1.11 -1.44 -16.41
N GLY A 263 -2.22 -0.72 -16.54
CA GLY A 263 -3.08 -0.36 -15.40
C GLY A 263 -4.06 -1.47 -15.04
N SER A 264 -4.28 -1.66 -13.73
CA SER A 264 -5.30 -2.53 -13.15
C SER A 264 -6.11 -1.73 -12.12
N PRO A 265 -7.29 -1.22 -12.52
CA PRO A 265 -8.13 -0.40 -11.65
C PRO A 265 -8.68 -1.16 -10.45
N ALA A 266 -8.68 -0.51 -9.27
CA ALA A 266 -9.20 -1.05 -8.02
C ALA A 266 -9.95 0.00 -7.21
N GLU A 267 -10.76 -0.43 -6.25
CA GLU A 267 -11.52 0.45 -5.38
C GLU A 267 -10.72 0.83 -4.13
N LEU A 268 -10.52 2.13 -3.92
CA LEU A 268 -9.96 2.64 -2.66
C LEU A 268 -10.98 2.57 -1.53
N PRO A 269 -10.56 2.32 -0.27
CA PRO A 269 -11.40 2.48 0.91
C PRO A 269 -12.11 3.83 0.92
N SER A 270 -13.44 3.82 0.93
CA SER A 270 -14.27 5.03 0.89
C SER A 270 -14.61 5.58 2.27
N GLU A 271 -14.34 4.81 3.35
CA GLU A 271 -14.59 5.21 4.73
C GLU A 271 -13.33 5.05 5.61
N MET A 272 -13.27 5.81 6.74
CA MET A 272 -12.05 5.95 7.55
C MET A 272 -11.64 4.66 8.26
N ASN A 273 -12.59 3.89 8.79
CA ASN A 273 -12.26 2.69 9.56
C ASN A 273 -11.73 1.57 8.66
N GLY A 274 -12.21 1.49 7.41
CA GLY A 274 -11.64 0.61 6.38
C GLY A 274 -10.23 1.02 5.97
N LEU A 275 -9.97 2.33 5.81
CA LEU A 275 -8.62 2.84 5.60
C LEU A 275 -7.69 2.49 6.77
N LYS A 276 -8.12 2.71 8.02
CA LYS A 276 -7.35 2.36 9.22
C LYS A 276 -7.06 0.85 9.28
N SER A 277 -8.04 0.00 8.96
CA SER A 277 -7.85 -1.46 8.89
C SER A 277 -6.83 -1.87 7.83
N GLN A 278 -6.86 -1.24 6.65
CA GLN A 278 -5.90 -1.49 5.57
C GLN A 278 -4.49 -1.04 5.98
N GLN A 279 -4.36 0.18 6.51
CA GLN A 279 -3.08 0.73 6.98
C GLN A 279 -2.49 -0.13 8.11
N PHE A 280 -3.33 -0.60 9.04
CA PHE A 280 -2.89 -1.49 10.12
C PHE A 280 -2.22 -2.76 9.58
N ARG A 281 -2.86 -3.41 8.60
CA ARG A 281 -2.29 -4.63 7.98
C ARG A 281 -0.97 -4.34 7.29
N TRP A 282 -0.89 -3.28 6.50
CA TRP A 282 0.32 -2.94 5.76
C TRP A 282 1.47 -2.57 6.70
N MET A 283 1.21 -1.75 7.71
CA MET A 283 2.24 -1.31 8.65
C MET A 283 2.74 -2.45 9.53
N LYS A 284 1.81 -3.25 10.05
CA LYS A 284 2.15 -4.41 10.87
C LYS A 284 2.85 -5.49 10.05
N GLY A 285 2.31 -5.84 8.89
CA GLY A 285 2.92 -6.83 7.99
C GLY A 285 4.32 -6.42 7.52
N GLY A 286 4.53 -5.13 7.22
CA GLY A 286 5.87 -4.59 6.93
C GLY A 286 6.85 -4.80 8.09
N ALA A 287 6.44 -4.51 9.33
CA ALA A 287 7.26 -4.73 10.52
C ALA A 287 7.51 -6.24 10.81
N GLU A 288 6.51 -7.10 10.59
CA GLU A 288 6.66 -8.56 10.68
C GLU A 288 7.68 -9.08 9.67
N ASN A 289 7.60 -8.62 8.42
CA ASN A 289 8.55 -8.97 7.37
C ASN A 289 9.95 -8.42 7.64
N ALA A 290 10.07 -7.20 8.16
CA ALA A 290 11.36 -6.66 8.58
C ALA A 290 12.03 -7.59 9.60
N ARG A 291 11.30 -7.99 10.64
CA ARG A 291 11.80 -8.92 11.66
C ARG A 291 12.20 -10.27 11.07
N LYS A 292 11.43 -10.81 10.13
CA LYS A 292 11.65 -12.12 9.51
C LYS A 292 12.83 -12.09 8.53
N LEU A 293 12.91 -11.10 7.66
CA LEU A 293 13.74 -11.14 6.46
C LEU A 293 15.06 -10.37 6.58
N LEU A 294 15.15 -9.31 7.41
CA LEU A 294 16.38 -8.51 7.52
C LEU A 294 17.62 -9.36 7.87
N PRO A 295 17.59 -10.32 8.81
CA PRO A 295 18.76 -11.15 9.09
C PRO A 295 19.24 -11.93 7.85
N THR A 296 18.32 -12.45 7.05
CA THR A 296 18.63 -13.19 5.82
C THR A 296 19.20 -12.28 4.75
N ILE A 297 18.63 -11.07 4.57
CA ILE A 297 19.11 -10.07 3.62
C ILE A 297 20.56 -9.69 3.93
N TRP A 298 20.89 -9.40 5.19
CA TRP A 298 22.24 -8.99 5.55
C TRP A 298 23.28 -10.11 5.40
N ARG A 299 22.86 -11.38 5.53
CA ARG A 299 23.70 -12.56 5.28
C ARG A 299 23.78 -12.96 3.81
N SER A 300 22.91 -12.41 2.94
CA SER A 300 22.85 -12.76 1.53
C SER A 300 24.04 -12.21 0.72
N LYS A 301 24.16 -12.65 -0.54
CA LYS A 301 25.16 -12.16 -1.50
C LYS A 301 24.78 -10.84 -2.20
N LEU A 302 23.69 -10.20 -1.80
CA LEU A 302 23.28 -8.91 -2.34
C LEU A 302 24.35 -7.84 -2.13
N SER A 303 24.47 -6.88 -3.06
CA SER A 303 25.34 -5.73 -2.89
C SER A 303 24.92 -4.86 -1.70
N PHE A 304 25.84 -4.07 -1.17
CA PHE A 304 25.54 -3.16 -0.06
C PHE A 304 24.38 -2.21 -0.36
N GLY A 305 24.34 -1.65 -1.58
CA GLY A 305 23.25 -0.78 -2.03
C GLY A 305 21.89 -1.51 -2.04
N GLN A 306 21.85 -2.75 -2.55
CA GLN A 306 20.63 -3.57 -2.52
C GLN A 306 20.19 -3.88 -1.09
N LYS A 307 21.12 -4.23 -0.17
CA LYS A 307 20.83 -4.45 1.24
C LYS A 307 20.27 -3.19 1.90
N LEU A 308 20.85 -2.03 1.63
CA LEU A 308 20.39 -0.76 2.18
C LEU A 308 18.97 -0.42 1.70
N HIS A 309 18.69 -0.52 0.40
CA HIS A 309 17.36 -0.29 -0.15
C HIS A 309 16.32 -1.33 0.32
N ALA A 310 16.70 -2.60 0.43
CA ALA A 310 15.84 -3.65 0.98
C ALA A 310 15.51 -3.36 2.45
N SER A 311 16.50 -2.96 3.24
CA SER A 311 16.29 -2.56 4.64
C SER A 311 15.37 -1.34 4.75
N SER A 312 15.60 -0.29 3.96
CA SER A 312 14.73 0.89 3.91
C SER A 312 13.29 0.54 3.54
N HIS A 313 13.11 -0.39 2.60
CA HIS A 313 11.77 -0.84 2.19
C HIS A 313 11.04 -1.60 3.31
N LEU A 314 11.70 -2.58 3.92
CA LEU A 314 11.10 -3.37 5.00
C LEU A 314 10.88 -2.53 6.27
N LEU A 315 11.75 -1.55 6.54
CA LEU A 315 11.62 -0.64 7.68
C LEU A 315 10.72 0.57 7.39
N ALA A 316 10.17 0.70 6.17
CA ALA A 316 9.37 1.86 5.77
C ALA A 316 8.19 2.15 6.72
N SER A 317 7.55 1.11 7.25
CA SER A 317 6.47 1.26 8.25
C SER A 317 6.94 1.96 9.52
N GLY A 318 8.22 1.84 9.88
CA GLY A 318 8.85 2.50 11.05
C GLY A 318 8.78 4.02 11.01
N ILE A 319 8.62 4.63 9.82
CA ILE A 319 8.52 6.09 9.70
C ILE A 319 7.39 6.67 10.55
N PHE A 320 6.28 5.96 10.70
CA PHE A 320 5.15 6.42 11.50
C PHE A 320 5.47 6.47 12.99
N VAL A 321 6.34 5.60 13.49
CA VAL A 321 6.84 5.64 14.87
C VAL A 321 7.62 6.93 15.10
N PHE A 322 8.51 7.28 14.18
CA PHE A 322 9.35 8.48 14.31
C PHE A 322 8.55 9.77 14.05
N ILE A 323 7.54 9.75 13.16
CA ILE A 323 6.59 10.87 12.99
C ILE A 323 5.80 11.07 14.30
N PHE A 324 5.31 9.99 14.92
CA PHE A 324 4.59 10.08 16.19
C PHE A 324 5.47 10.60 17.32
N ILE A 325 6.71 10.08 17.45
CA ILE A 325 7.68 10.54 18.44
C ILE A 325 7.98 12.03 18.22
N SER A 326 8.34 12.45 17.00
CA SER A 326 8.61 13.87 16.74
C SER A 326 7.37 14.75 16.99
N GLY A 327 6.17 14.28 16.68
CA GLY A 327 4.95 14.99 17.03
C GLY A 327 4.84 15.21 18.54
N VAL A 328 4.83 14.11 19.32
CA VAL A 328 4.63 14.20 20.78
C VAL A 328 5.74 15.00 21.47
N PHE A 329 6.99 14.83 21.07
CA PHE A 329 8.12 15.52 21.68
C PHE A 329 8.28 16.96 21.18
N SER A 330 7.62 17.39 20.12
CA SER A 330 7.74 18.78 19.63
C SER A 330 7.18 19.81 20.59
N VAL A 331 6.14 19.49 21.36
CA VAL A 331 5.56 20.44 22.33
C VAL A 331 6.48 20.63 23.54
N PRO A 332 6.96 19.56 24.27
CA PRO A 332 7.93 19.76 25.33
C PRO A 332 9.28 20.30 24.82
N LEU A 333 9.61 20.12 23.55
CA LEU A 333 10.81 20.71 22.96
C LEU A 333 10.79 22.24 22.96
N LEU A 334 9.61 22.89 22.83
CA LEU A 334 9.49 24.35 22.93
C LEU A 334 10.05 24.88 24.27
N PHE A 335 9.76 24.18 25.36
CA PHE A 335 10.28 24.49 26.69
C PHE A 335 11.77 24.18 26.80
N ALA A 336 12.18 23.02 26.29
CA ALA A 336 13.56 22.59 26.37
C ALA A 336 14.52 23.53 25.61
N LEU A 337 14.15 23.98 24.41
CA LEU A 337 14.98 24.89 23.61
C LEU A 337 15.20 26.23 24.32
N SER A 338 14.15 26.79 24.95
CA SER A 338 14.25 27.99 25.76
C SER A 338 15.21 27.84 26.95
N GLU A 339 15.20 26.67 27.60
CA GLU A 339 16.07 26.37 28.75
C GLU A 339 17.55 26.24 28.37
N ILE A 340 17.85 25.58 27.24
CA ILE A 340 19.24 25.28 26.83
C ILE A 340 19.84 26.29 25.88
N GLY A 341 19.02 27.32 25.44
CA GLY A 341 19.50 28.41 24.58
C GLY A 341 19.86 27.99 23.15
N ILE A 342 19.28 26.87 22.63
CA ILE A 342 19.49 26.41 21.26
C ILE A 342 18.48 27.07 20.33
N ASP A 343 19.01 27.69 19.24
CA ASP A 343 18.18 28.29 18.20
C ASP A 343 17.44 27.23 17.38
N THR A 344 16.18 27.49 17.03
CA THR A 344 15.36 26.67 16.14
C THR A 344 15.96 26.48 14.73
N ALA A 345 16.87 27.37 14.31
CA ALA A 345 17.66 27.22 13.07
C ALA A 345 18.43 25.90 13.00
N TYR A 346 18.75 25.26 14.15
CA TYR A 346 19.33 23.93 14.22
C TYR A 346 18.56 22.89 13.39
N PHE A 347 17.22 23.03 13.31
CA PHE A 347 16.36 22.08 12.60
C PHE A 347 16.26 22.33 11.10
N THR A 348 16.79 23.45 10.58
CA THR A 348 16.71 23.78 9.14
C THR A 348 17.41 22.75 8.25
N VAL A 349 18.44 22.07 8.77
CA VAL A 349 19.14 20.99 8.05
C VAL A 349 18.18 19.86 7.65
N PHE A 350 17.15 19.58 8.43
CA PHE A 350 16.18 18.53 8.16
C PHE A 350 15.14 18.90 7.08
N LEU A 351 15.09 20.16 6.65
CA LEU A 351 14.26 20.61 5.53
C LEU A 351 14.65 19.90 4.22
N VAL A 352 15.90 19.41 4.10
CA VAL A 352 16.33 18.63 2.95
C VAL A 352 15.46 17.36 2.77
N GLY A 353 15.06 16.72 3.86
CA GLY A 353 14.12 15.58 3.82
C GLY A 353 12.75 15.99 3.32
N LEU A 354 12.20 17.11 3.83
CA LEU A 354 10.91 17.63 3.38
C LEU A 354 10.93 18.01 1.89
N LEU A 355 11.94 18.71 1.43
CA LEU A 355 12.11 19.05 0.01
C LEU A 355 12.23 17.82 -0.88
N SER A 356 12.94 16.78 -0.39
CA SER A 356 13.08 15.51 -1.09
C SER A 356 11.73 14.82 -1.29
N ILE A 357 10.90 14.76 -0.25
CA ILE A 357 9.59 14.11 -0.36
C ILE A 357 8.60 14.93 -1.18
N ILE A 358 8.65 16.26 -1.11
CA ILE A 358 7.87 17.15 -1.99
C ILE A 358 8.18 16.83 -3.46
N ALA A 359 9.46 16.71 -3.81
CA ALA A 359 9.87 16.40 -5.18
C ALA A 359 9.36 15.04 -5.65
N VAL A 360 9.42 14.01 -4.78
CA VAL A 360 8.89 12.65 -5.07
C VAL A 360 7.39 12.70 -5.36
N TYR A 361 6.61 13.34 -4.48
CA TYR A 361 5.16 13.46 -4.63
C TYR A 361 4.76 14.32 -5.83
N TYR A 362 5.51 15.41 -6.10
CA TYR A 362 5.30 16.26 -7.27
C TYR A 362 5.49 15.47 -8.58
N VAL A 363 6.55 14.70 -8.69
CA VAL A 363 6.80 13.89 -9.90
C VAL A 363 5.71 12.86 -10.10
N ALA A 364 5.30 12.14 -9.07
CA ALA A 364 4.29 11.09 -9.17
C ALA A 364 2.88 11.63 -9.47
N ASN A 365 2.52 12.81 -8.97
CA ASN A 365 1.14 13.33 -9.04
C ASN A 365 0.95 14.51 -10.00
N VAL A 366 2.04 15.11 -10.48
CA VAL A 366 1.99 16.20 -11.47
C VAL A 366 2.66 15.77 -12.76
N GLN A 367 3.97 15.46 -12.74
CA GLN A 367 4.70 15.20 -13.98
C GLN A 367 4.26 13.91 -14.69
N ALA A 368 3.99 12.84 -13.93
CA ALA A 368 3.53 11.57 -14.50
C ALA A 368 2.14 11.68 -15.15
N GLU A 369 1.33 12.64 -14.73
CA GLU A 369 -0.05 12.84 -15.19
C GLU A 369 -0.20 13.93 -16.28
N LEU A 370 0.89 14.59 -16.71
CA LEU A 370 0.88 15.69 -17.69
C LEU A 370 0.25 15.29 -19.04
N LYS A 371 0.30 14.03 -19.42
CA LYS A 371 -0.34 13.53 -20.65
C LYS A 371 -1.87 13.48 -20.56
N LYS A 372 -2.42 13.46 -19.34
CA LYS A 372 -3.85 13.32 -19.09
C LYS A 372 -4.56 14.65 -18.78
N GLN A 373 -3.85 15.61 -18.17
CA GLN A 373 -4.43 16.87 -17.70
C GLN A 373 -3.47 18.06 -17.85
N PRO A 374 -4.00 19.31 -17.97
CA PRO A 374 -3.17 20.53 -18.06
C PRO A 374 -2.30 20.74 -16.81
N TYR A 375 -1.07 21.20 -17.02
CA TYR A 375 -0.08 21.42 -15.97
C TYR A 375 -0.58 22.28 -14.81
N LEU A 376 -1.14 23.47 -15.09
CA LEU A 376 -1.60 24.40 -14.04
C LEU A 376 -2.69 23.80 -13.16
N LYS A 377 -3.59 22.99 -13.72
CA LYS A 377 -4.63 22.27 -12.97
C LYS A 377 -4.02 21.23 -12.03
N LEU A 378 -3.06 20.46 -12.51
CA LEU A 378 -2.35 19.46 -11.71
C LEU A 378 -1.52 20.11 -10.60
N LEU A 379 -0.80 21.19 -10.92
CA LEU A 379 -0.01 21.94 -9.94
C LEU A 379 -0.89 22.54 -8.84
N PHE A 380 -1.99 23.19 -9.20
CA PHE A 380 -2.94 23.74 -8.22
C PHE A 380 -3.51 22.63 -7.32
N LYS A 381 -3.96 21.50 -7.93
CA LYS A 381 -4.43 20.33 -7.18
C LYS A 381 -3.35 19.83 -6.20
N PHE A 382 -2.11 19.75 -6.64
CA PHE A 382 -0.99 19.32 -5.81
C PHE A 382 -0.73 20.25 -4.63
N VAL A 383 -0.63 21.56 -4.88
CA VAL A 383 -0.38 22.57 -3.83
C VAL A 383 -1.44 22.56 -2.75
N VAL A 384 -2.71 22.33 -3.12
CA VAL A 384 -3.83 22.24 -2.16
C VAL A 384 -3.86 20.90 -1.43
N LEU A 385 -3.70 19.77 -2.15
CA LEU A 385 -3.88 18.46 -1.56
C LEU A 385 -2.66 17.99 -0.76
N PHE A 386 -1.45 18.39 -1.11
CA PHE A 386 -0.24 17.88 -0.46
C PHE A 386 -0.15 18.24 1.04
N PRO A 387 -0.41 19.50 1.50
CA PRO A 387 -0.48 19.81 2.94
C PRO A 387 -1.57 19.02 3.67
N VAL A 388 -2.74 18.82 3.05
CA VAL A 388 -3.83 18.03 3.63
C VAL A 388 -3.42 16.55 3.72
N PHE A 389 -2.71 16.04 2.72
CA PHE A 389 -2.12 14.70 2.74
C PHE A 389 -1.11 14.53 3.88
N LEU A 390 -0.23 15.50 4.08
CA LEU A 390 0.73 15.48 5.21
C LEU A 390 -0.02 15.46 6.54
N ALA A 391 -1.01 16.32 6.72
CA ALA A 391 -1.82 16.36 7.94
C ALA A 391 -2.50 15.00 8.20
N LEU A 392 -3.16 14.40 7.20
CA LEU A 392 -3.81 13.10 7.33
C LEU A 392 -2.79 11.99 7.67
N SER A 393 -1.64 11.96 7.00
CA SER A 393 -0.58 10.99 7.25
C SER A 393 -0.01 11.10 8.67
N MET A 394 0.19 12.33 9.15
CA MET A 394 0.62 12.59 10.53
C MET A 394 -0.48 12.18 11.54
N GLY A 395 -1.75 12.44 11.24
CA GLY A 395 -2.87 12.01 12.06
C GLY A 395 -2.98 10.49 12.22
N LEU A 396 -2.62 9.72 11.19
CA LEU A 396 -2.57 8.25 11.24
C LEU A 396 -1.36 7.71 12.03
N SER A 397 -0.42 8.55 12.46
CA SER A 397 0.85 8.11 13.04
C SER A 397 0.67 7.30 14.33
N LEU A 398 -0.26 7.66 15.23
CA LEU A 398 -0.56 6.86 16.43
C LEU A 398 -1.05 5.46 16.06
N HIS A 399 -2.06 5.38 15.20
CA HIS A 399 -2.66 4.12 14.76
C HIS A 399 -1.62 3.20 14.12
N ASN A 400 -0.82 3.74 13.22
CA ASN A 400 0.22 3.02 12.51
C ASN A 400 1.39 2.64 13.44
N THR A 401 1.76 3.49 14.41
CA THR A 401 2.76 3.16 15.44
C THR A 401 2.37 1.93 16.24
N ILE A 402 1.11 1.84 16.66
CA ILE A 402 0.61 0.66 17.38
C ILE A 402 0.74 -0.60 16.51
N ALA A 403 0.39 -0.52 15.23
CA ALA A 403 0.53 -1.62 14.28
C ALA A 403 1.99 -2.08 14.15
N VAL A 404 2.91 -1.13 13.91
CA VAL A 404 4.35 -1.40 13.76
C VAL A 404 4.94 -2.05 15.00
N LEU A 405 4.67 -1.49 16.19
CA LEU A 405 5.16 -2.05 17.45
C LEU A 405 4.62 -3.46 17.73
N GLN A 406 3.36 -3.74 17.35
CA GLN A 406 2.81 -5.09 17.43
C GLN A 406 3.51 -6.05 16.46
N GLY A 407 3.84 -5.60 15.25
CA GLY A 407 4.59 -6.38 14.26
C GLY A 407 5.98 -6.76 14.74
N TYR A 408 6.76 -5.80 15.24
CA TYR A 408 8.10 -6.06 15.79
C TYR A 408 8.07 -6.97 17.02
N ARG A 409 7.03 -6.88 17.87
CA ARG A 409 6.84 -7.78 19.02
C ARG A 409 6.34 -9.17 18.63
N GLY A 410 5.93 -9.39 17.37
CA GLY A 410 5.37 -10.66 16.91
C GLY A 410 4.00 -10.98 17.50
N LYS A 411 3.23 -9.95 17.89
CA LYS A 411 1.88 -10.14 18.40
C LYS A 411 0.97 -10.60 17.26
N ARG A 412 0.40 -11.78 17.34
CA ARG A 412 -0.59 -12.28 16.36
C ARG A 412 -1.87 -11.44 16.45
N SER A 413 -2.47 -11.16 15.31
CA SER A 413 -3.80 -10.53 15.20
C SER A 413 -4.55 -11.13 14.02
N PRO A 414 -5.89 -11.19 14.09
CA PRO A 414 -6.69 -11.67 12.97
C PRO A 414 -6.52 -10.75 11.76
N PHE A 415 -6.72 -11.31 10.58
CA PHE A 415 -6.80 -10.53 9.35
C PHE A 415 -8.20 -9.90 9.26
N VAL A 416 -8.27 -8.60 9.47
CA VAL A 416 -9.50 -7.81 9.28
C VAL A 416 -9.51 -7.27 7.86
N ARG A 417 -10.48 -7.68 7.05
CA ARG A 417 -10.59 -7.20 5.67
C ARG A 417 -10.96 -5.72 5.60
N THR A 418 -10.63 -5.07 4.50
CA THR A 418 -11.10 -3.72 4.17
C THR A 418 -12.43 -3.84 3.41
N PRO A 419 -13.53 -3.30 3.91
CA PRO A 419 -14.81 -3.32 3.19
C PRO A 419 -14.72 -2.64 1.83
N LYS A 420 -15.39 -3.22 0.83
CA LYS A 420 -15.56 -2.66 -0.51
C LYS A 420 -17.06 -2.53 -0.79
N PHE A 421 -17.47 -1.39 -1.32
CA PHE A 421 -18.88 -1.00 -1.43
C PHE A 421 -19.33 -0.77 -2.88
N ASN A 422 -18.51 -1.13 -3.87
CA ASN A 422 -18.74 -0.91 -5.30
C ASN A 422 -18.92 0.58 -5.65
N ILE A 423 -18.18 1.46 -4.99
CA ILE A 423 -18.20 2.89 -5.25
C ILE A 423 -17.50 3.19 -6.59
N ARG A 424 -18.24 3.72 -7.55
CA ARG A 424 -17.74 4.11 -8.89
C ARG A 424 -18.01 5.57 -9.19
N HIS A 425 -19.11 6.11 -8.68
CA HIS A 425 -19.61 7.44 -8.97
C HIS A 425 -19.77 8.28 -7.72
N LEU A 426 -19.79 9.61 -7.88
CA LEU A 426 -19.97 10.56 -6.77
C LEU A 426 -21.32 10.42 -6.05
N ARG A 427 -22.32 9.81 -6.69
CA ARG A 427 -23.66 9.59 -6.11
C ARG A 427 -23.76 8.30 -5.31
N ASP A 428 -22.79 7.40 -5.44
CA ASP A 428 -22.78 6.15 -4.70
C ASP A 428 -22.57 6.44 -3.21
N SER A 429 -23.07 5.56 -2.34
CA SER A 429 -22.97 5.74 -0.89
C SER A 429 -22.65 4.43 -0.21
N PHE A 430 -21.69 4.47 0.72
CA PHE A 430 -21.40 3.38 1.63
C PHE A 430 -22.26 3.39 2.90
N LYS A 431 -22.97 4.50 3.17
CA LYS A 431 -23.86 4.63 4.33
C LYS A 431 -24.95 3.57 4.27
N LYS A 432 -25.26 2.96 5.40
CA LYS A 432 -26.24 1.86 5.55
C LYS A 432 -25.84 0.53 4.86
N GLN A 433 -24.60 0.40 4.42
CA GLN A 433 -24.08 -0.86 3.91
C GLN A 433 -23.58 -1.76 5.06
N LYS A 434 -23.62 -3.07 4.85
CA LYS A 434 -23.00 -4.04 5.79
C LYS A 434 -21.50 -3.77 5.91
N TYR A 435 -20.89 -4.20 7.02
CA TYR A 435 -19.44 -4.17 7.30
C TYR A 435 -18.88 -2.84 7.79
N LEU A 436 -19.69 -1.83 8.05
CA LEU A 436 -19.24 -0.62 8.73
C LEU A 436 -18.88 -0.94 10.20
N ALA A 437 -17.92 -0.21 10.74
CA ALA A 437 -17.58 -0.33 12.16
C ALA A 437 -18.75 0.19 13.03
N SER A 438 -19.07 -0.51 14.12
CA SER A 438 -20.19 -0.16 15.01
C SER A 438 -19.76 0.55 16.30
N ASN A 439 -18.46 0.53 16.65
CA ASN A 439 -17.97 1.03 17.92
C ASN A 439 -16.80 1.99 17.76
N ILE A 440 -16.73 2.98 18.66
CA ILE A 440 -15.58 3.88 18.78
C ILE A 440 -14.43 3.13 19.45
N SER A 441 -13.26 3.12 18.81
CA SER A 441 -12.06 2.51 19.38
C SER A 441 -11.40 3.45 20.39
N MET A 442 -10.68 2.88 21.39
CA MET A 442 -9.87 3.67 22.32
C MET A 442 -8.81 4.52 21.58
N VAL A 443 -8.26 4.00 20.48
CA VAL A 443 -7.31 4.74 19.63
C VAL A 443 -7.96 6.00 19.06
N THR A 444 -9.21 5.92 18.61
CA THR A 444 -9.96 7.10 18.11
C THR A 444 -10.14 8.17 19.18
N ILE A 445 -10.39 7.77 20.43
CA ILE A 445 -10.49 8.72 21.57
C ILE A 445 -9.12 9.39 21.81
N MET A 446 -8.04 8.61 21.81
CA MET A 446 -6.68 9.14 21.96
C MET A 446 -6.30 10.10 20.81
N GLU A 447 -6.73 9.81 19.59
CA GLU A 447 -6.54 10.71 18.43
C GLU A 447 -7.23 12.07 18.70
N GLY A 448 -8.42 12.09 19.29
CA GLY A 448 -9.11 13.32 19.69
C GLY A 448 -8.32 14.11 20.76
N PHE A 449 -7.80 13.45 21.80
CA PHE A 449 -6.96 14.09 22.79
C PHE A 449 -5.66 14.66 22.20
N LEU A 450 -5.02 13.95 21.26
CA LEU A 450 -3.83 14.44 20.58
C LEU A 450 -4.12 15.67 19.71
N ALA A 451 -5.30 15.72 19.07
CA ALA A 451 -5.70 16.93 18.32
C ALA A 451 -5.74 18.16 19.23
N ILE A 452 -6.29 18.04 20.44
CA ILE A 452 -6.32 19.12 21.44
C ILE A 452 -4.91 19.45 21.96
N TYR A 453 -4.09 18.42 22.24
CA TYR A 453 -2.70 18.59 22.70
C TYR A 453 -1.88 19.42 21.70
N PHE A 454 -1.96 19.12 20.41
CA PHE A 454 -1.23 19.85 19.38
C PHE A 454 -1.81 21.24 19.12
N LEU A 455 -3.12 21.44 19.28
CA LEU A 455 -3.70 22.77 19.26
C LEU A 455 -3.14 23.62 20.40
N GLY A 456 -3.04 23.07 21.60
CA GLY A 456 -2.38 23.70 22.74
C GLY A 456 -0.93 24.04 22.46
N GLY A 457 -0.18 23.14 21.81
CA GLY A 457 1.20 23.37 21.37
C GLY A 457 1.32 24.51 20.36
N ALA A 458 0.40 24.61 19.40
CA ALA A 458 0.36 25.71 18.44
C ALA A 458 0.10 27.05 19.12
N LEU A 459 -0.90 27.11 20.01
CA LEU A 459 -1.23 28.34 20.77
C LEU A 459 -0.08 28.78 21.68
N TYR A 460 0.58 27.81 22.33
CA TYR A 460 1.75 28.08 23.14
C TYR A 460 2.95 28.60 22.32
N GLY A 461 3.18 28.02 21.13
CA GLY A 461 4.19 28.47 20.20
C GLY A 461 3.94 29.92 19.74
N ILE A 462 2.69 30.32 19.51
CA ILE A 462 2.29 31.69 19.21
C ILE A 462 2.64 32.59 20.41
N TYR A 463 2.30 32.20 21.63
CA TYR A 463 2.59 32.95 22.85
C TYR A 463 4.09 33.21 23.05
N LEU A 464 4.95 32.20 22.75
CA LEU A 464 6.40 32.31 22.87
C LEU A 464 7.05 33.02 21.67
N GLY A 465 6.32 33.34 20.60
CA GLY A 465 6.91 33.87 19.36
C GLY A 465 7.77 32.86 18.58
N THR A 466 7.66 31.56 18.87
CA THR A 466 8.44 30.48 18.23
C THR A 466 7.76 29.99 16.96
N ASN A 467 7.81 30.77 15.89
CA ASN A 467 7.10 30.53 14.64
C ASN A 467 7.34 29.19 13.92
N PRO A 468 8.54 28.55 13.95
CA PRO A 468 8.79 27.34 13.12
C PRO A 468 7.90 26.12 13.44
N PHE A 469 7.44 25.98 14.69
CA PHE A 469 6.63 24.83 15.12
C PHE A 469 5.13 25.02 14.95
N ILE A 470 4.63 26.24 14.74
CA ILE A 470 3.20 26.54 14.67
C ILE A 470 2.54 25.76 13.54
N LEU A 471 3.09 25.84 12.33
CA LEU A 471 2.55 25.11 11.16
C LEU A 471 2.55 23.59 11.40
N PHE A 472 3.62 23.05 11.98
CA PHE A 472 3.74 21.62 12.28
C PHE A 472 2.68 21.15 13.28
N HIS A 473 2.48 21.91 14.38
CA HIS A 473 1.45 21.60 15.37
C HIS A 473 0.03 21.74 14.80
N LEU A 474 -0.23 22.75 13.94
CA LEU A 474 -1.51 22.89 13.28
C LEU A 474 -1.81 21.70 12.33
N LEU A 475 -0.82 21.26 11.55
CA LEU A 475 -0.99 20.09 10.69
C LEU A 475 -1.27 18.81 11.51
N LEU A 476 -0.58 18.62 12.64
CA LEU A 476 -0.85 17.50 13.56
C LEU A 476 -2.26 17.59 14.16
N SER A 477 -2.66 18.77 14.67
CA SER A 477 -3.99 18.98 15.26
C SER A 477 -5.09 18.71 14.25
N ILE A 478 -5.00 19.27 13.04
CA ILE A 478 -5.95 19.04 11.95
C ILE A 478 -5.96 17.57 11.55
N GLY A 479 -4.78 16.95 11.43
CA GLY A 479 -4.65 15.54 11.05
C GLY A 479 -5.35 14.61 12.05
N PHE A 480 -4.97 14.68 13.33
CA PHE A 480 -5.58 13.87 14.39
C PHE A 480 -7.07 14.16 14.57
N GLY A 481 -7.48 15.43 14.49
CA GLY A 481 -8.88 15.84 14.55
C GLY A 481 -9.70 15.27 13.38
N THR A 482 -9.16 15.31 12.17
CA THR A 482 -9.79 14.74 10.97
C THR A 482 -9.95 13.23 11.09
N ILE A 483 -8.92 12.50 11.54
CA ILE A 483 -8.99 11.06 11.75
C ILE A 483 -10.05 10.72 12.80
N CYS A 484 -10.04 11.39 13.95
CA CYS A 484 -11.04 11.20 15.00
C CYS A 484 -12.47 11.45 14.48
N TYR A 485 -12.69 12.61 13.84
CA TYR A 485 -13.99 13.00 13.30
C TYR A 485 -14.55 11.97 12.31
N TYR A 486 -13.76 11.60 11.28
CA TYR A 486 -14.23 10.64 10.27
C TYR A 486 -14.32 9.22 10.81
N SER A 487 -13.51 8.80 11.78
CA SER A 487 -13.67 7.51 12.44
C SER A 487 -15.00 7.40 13.16
N ILE A 488 -15.51 8.50 13.72
CA ILE A 488 -16.81 8.54 14.40
C ILE A 488 -17.95 8.71 13.40
N SER A 489 -17.84 9.66 12.46
CA SER A 489 -18.91 9.96 11.49
C SER A 489 -19.17 8.87 10.46
N HIS A 490 -18.24 7.94 10.30
CA HIS A 490 -18.36 6.78 9.40
C HIS A 490 -18.73 5.48 10.14
N LEU A 491 -19.16 5.56 11.39
CA LEU A 491 -19.74 4.41 12.07
C LEU A 491 -21.10 4.03 11.50
N GLU A 492 -21.47 2.77 11.71
CA GLU A 492 -22.83 2.30 11.41
C GLU A 492 -23.85 3.09 12.25
N TYR A 493 -24.80 3.74 11.58
CA TYR A 493 -25.94 4.33 12.26
C TYR A 493 -26.91 3.22 12.69
N LYS A 494 -27.03 3.01 13.99
CA LYS A 494 -28.08 2.16 14.56
C LYS A 494 -29.46 2.82 14.45
#